data_84cf070b0702a9117bef8c0766bf93ec
#
_entry.id   84cf070b0702a9117bef8c0766bf93ec
#
_cell.length_a   1.000
_cell.length_b   1.000
_cell.length_c   1.000
_cell.angle_alpha   90.00
_cell.angle_beta   90.00
_cell.angle_gamma   90.00
#
_symmetry.space_group_name_H-M   'P 1'
#
loop_
_entity.id
_entity.type
_entity.pdbx_description
1 polymer ?
#
loop_
_entity_poly.entity_id
_entity_poly.type
_entity_poly.pdbx_seq_one_letter_code
_entity_poly.pdbx_strand_id
1 'polypeptide(L)'
;MRNQRLLSLVLAAVLCLTAYGTAAAQETGTFTMDPAGYPVMTEPTTFTVLAATSIPEGPGAWETPNDIPYFINMEERTGIHFEWETITHTNFAERFSTLLAADDLPDVVLKAYGLSDSELVTQGTNGMFVNVEPYLETYAPDFYSYCVENDLLKYLRMGDGIWSFPYIYDSESIQMSKIYFNTDWLEAVGKEMPVTLDEYLDVFRAFRDQDANGNGDPSDEIPLGLSDADNFISIFAGAYGLMNRGTTNTYLDADPDDPTGNTLRFWRGDDAMKDLLKMYKQYWDEGLISHNLYDADYYILFDNMHHEDRHGAHAAWVTVSGQGMIDKFIAPNEPPIGPAGQMWSYISGKIAQKAGLVITKECEDPAAMVAWANYNYTQQGAYDYFLGIEGESYIIDEDGHTQLTDLINNNPDGMTVDQAILRYSLYPLGYNPSLATDETFKGGETYWTSLEGTERFSPYKPEVVWEAIPLSVDQAETISFCRGDLEAVIAEYEGKFVTGVLDIDEGWEEYQAQLDAAGRQDYLQAYQEALDAMN
;
A
#
# COMPACT_ATOMS: atom_id res chain seq x y z
N MET A 1 53.83 48.21 -6.53
CA MET A 1 53.45 46.98 -7.23
C MET A 1 52.99 45.88 -6.27
N ARG A 2 52.10 46.19 -5.30
CA ARG A 2 51.62 45.20 -4.32
C ARG A 2 50.11 45.26 -4.08
N ASN A 3 49.37 46.10 -4.81
CA ASN A 3 47.89 46.28 -4.65
C ASN A 3 47.08 45.83 -5.88
N GLN A 4 47.69 45.21 -6.88
CA GLN A 4 46.97 44.69 -8.05
C GLN A 4 46.76 43.18 -8.03
N ARG A 5 47.32 42.43 -7.06
CA ARG A 5 47.12 41.00 -6.92
C ARG A 5 46.02 40.58 -5.92
N LEU A 6 45.47 41.55 -5.17
CA LEU A 6 44.36 41.29 -4.21
C LEU A 6 42.96 41.53 -4.82
N LEU A 7 42.86 42.22 -5.98
CA LEU A 7 41.57 42.44 -6.65
C LEU A 7 41.15 41.30 -7.60
N SER A 8 42.11 40.48 -8.02
CA SER A 8 41.84 39.34 -8.94
C SER A 8 41.41 38.06 -8.20
N LEU A 9 41.61 37.97 -6.87
CA LEU A 9 41.20 36.81 -6.09
C LEU A 9 39.78 36.97 -5.47
N VAL A 10 39.28 38.20 -5.37
CA VAL A 10 37.92 38.47 -4.89
C VAL A 10 36.90 38.39 -6.03
N LEU A 11 37.29 38.59 -7.29
CA LEU A 11 36.39 38.44 -8.44
C LEU A 11 36.24 36.98 -8.90
N ALA A 12 37.18 36.08 -8.55
CA ALA A 12 37.05 34.64 -8.86
C ALA A 12 36.24 33.86 -7.83
N ALA A 13 36.09 34.39 -6.60
CA ALA A 13 35.27 33.77 -5.54
C ALA A 13 33.77 34.16 -5.59
N VAL A 14 33.42 35.18 -6.38
CA VAL A 14 32.00 35.62 -6.54
C VAL A 14 31.35 35.00 -7.78
N LEU A 15 32.13 34.38 -8.65
CA LEU A 15 31.63 33.74 -9.88
C LEU A 15 31.38 32.21 -9.74
N CYS A 16 31.67 31.62 -8.57
CA CYS A 16 31.36 30.20 -8.29
C CYS A 16 30.15 29.99 -7.36
N LEU A 17 29.40 31.04 -7.03
CA LEU A 17 28.26 30.97 -6.10
C LEU A 17 26.91 31.27 -6.77
N THR A 18 26.81 31.19 -8.11
CA THR A 18 25.55 31.39 -8.83
C THR A 18 25.33 30.37 -9.92
N ALA A 19 25.59 29.10 -9.64
CA ALA A 19 25.23 27.99 -10.54
C ALA A 19 24.44 26.88 -9.81
N TYR A 20 23.73 27.21 -8.74
CA TYR A 20 22.49 26.50 -8.41
C TYR A 20 21.36 27.30 -9.05
N GLY A 21 21.30 27.22 -10.37
CA GLY A 21 20.13 27.63 -11.10
C GLY A 21 19.00 26.70 -10.71
N THR A 22 17.97 27.26 -10.07
CA THR A 22 16.63 26.73 -10.20
C THR A 22 16.43 26.46 -11.70
N ALA A 23 16.42 25.19 -12.12
CA ALA A 23 15.88 24.83 -13.41
C ALA A 23 14.39 25.21 -13.33
N ALA A 24 14.07 26.44 -13.70
CA ALA A 24 12.70 26.83 -13.93
C ALA A 24 12.20 25.84 -15.00
N ALA A 25 11.08 25.16 -14.71
CA ALA A 25 10.39 24.36 -15.70
C ALA A 25 10.26 25.21 -16.98
N GLN A 26 10.95 24.80 -18.01
CA GLN A 26 10.98 25.54 -19.27
C GLN A 26 9.67 25.17 -19.97
N GLU A 27 8.83 26.17 -20.29
CA GLU A 27 7.68 25.90 -21.17
C GLU A 27 8.21 25.28 -22.45
N THR A 28 7.98 23.99 -22.64
CA THR A 28 8.57 23.23 -23.75
C THR A 28 7.89 23.54 -25.08
N GLY A 29 6.65 24.04 -25.05
CA GLY A 29 5.85 24.31 -26.25
C GLY A 29 5.41 23.03 -26.99
N THR A 30 5.69 21.86 -26.43
CA THR A 30 5.35 20.54 -27.00
C THR A 30 3.91 20.14 -26.69
N PHE A 31 3.31 20.69 -25.64
CA PHE A 31 1.93 20.44 -25.24
C PHE A 31 1.28 21.68 -24.61
N THR A 32 -0.02 21.61 -24.41
CA THR A 32 -0.83 22.55 -23.61
C THR A 32 -1.60 21.78 -22.55
N MET A 33 -1.81 22.39 -21.37
CA MET A 33 -2.65 21.80 -20.34
C MET A 33 -4.13 21.96 -20.67
N ASP A 34 -4.89 20.86 -20.64
CA ASP A 34 -6.35 20.91 -20.66
C ASP A 34 -6.88 21.33 -19.27
N PRO A 35 -8.00 22.09 -19.20
CA PRO A 35 -8.62 22.42 -17.91
C PRO A 35 -9.00 21.22 -17.04
N ALA A 36 -9.13 20.03 -17.61
CA ALA A 36 -9.39 18.79 -16.86
C ALA A 36 -8.10 18.14 -16.28
N GLY A 37 -6.93 18.80 -16.43
CA GLY A 37 -5.69 18.41 -15.74
C GLY A 37 -4.79 17.44 -16.49
N TYR A 38 -4.97 17.24 -17.80
CA TYR A 38 -4.08 16.41 -18.62
C TYR A 38 -3.38 17.22 -19.72
N PRO A 39 -2.22 16.77 -20.25
CA PRO A 39 -1.53 17.40 -21.36
C PRO A 39 -2.22 17.07 -22.70
N VAL A 40 -2.22 18.01 -23.63
CA VAL A 40 -2.59 17.80 -25.05
C VAL A 40 -1.37 18.11 -25.90
N MET A 41 -0.78 17.08 -26.49
CA MET A 41 0.43 17.22 -27.31
C MET A 41 0.16 18.00 -28.58
N THR A 42 1.11 18.84 -29.00
CA THR A 42 1.01 19.59 -30.28
C THR A 42 1.14 18.67 -31.50
N GLU A 43 1.92 17.60 -31.35
CA GLU A 43 2.08 16.50 -32.31
C GLU A 43 2.02 15.17 -31.53
N PRO A 44 1.42 14.10 -32.08
CA PRO A 44 1.42 12.79 -31.44
C PRO A 44 2.84 12.34 -31.05
N THR A 45 3.00 11.94 -29.81
CA THR A 45 4.31 11.58 -29.23
C THR A 45 4.25 10.19 -28.59
N THR A 46 5.29 9.41 -28.80
CA THR A 46 5.42 8.07 -28.23
C THR A 46 6.43 8.09 -27.09
N PHE A 47 6.08 7.43 -25.97
CA PHE A 47 6.98 7.19 -24.85
C PHE A 47 7.11 5.68 -24.61
N THR A 48 8.32 5.22 -24.33
CA THR A 48 8.60 3.83 -23.96
C THR A 48 8.35 3.62 -22.47
N VAL A 49 7.72 2.50 -22.12
CA VAL A 49 7.29 2.21 -20.73
C VAL A 49 7.68 0.80 -20.33
N LEU A 50 8.37 0.66 -19.20
CA LEU A 50 8.47 -0.60 -18.48
C LEU A 50 7.38 -0.63 -17.40
N ALA A 51 6.57 -1.68 -17.37
CA ALA A 51 5.55 -1.86 -16.36
C ALA A 51 5.58 -3.25 -15.73
N ALA A 52 5.55 -3.29 -14.39
CA ALA A 52 5.28 -4.53 -13.66
C ALA A 52 3.78 -4.82 -13.71
N THR A 53 3.37 -5.89 -14.37
CA THR A 53 1.96 -6.25 -14.47
C THR A 53 1.77 -7.76 -14.47
N SER A 54 0.65 -8.19 -13.90
CA SER A 54 0.12 -9.53 -14.14
C SER A 54 -0.96 -9.40 -15.19
N ILE A 55 -0.69 -9.86 -16.40
CA ILE A 55 -1.70 -9.91 -17.45
C ILE A 55 -2.73 -10.98 -17.02
N PRO A 56 -4.01 -10.61 -16.85
CA PRO A 56 -5.00 -11.59 -16.45
C PRO A 56 -5.17 -12.63 -17.53
N GLU A 57 -5.20 -13.90 -17.13
CA GLU A 57 -5.57 -15.01 -18.01
C GLU A 57 -7.09 -15.16 -18.04
N GLY A 58 -7.66 -15.47 -19.20
CA GLY A 58 -9.07 -15.80 -19.33
C GLY A 58 -9.92 -14.77 -20.08
N PRO A 59 -11.25 -14.84 -19.96
CA PRO A 59 -12.16 -13.94 -20.67
C PRO A 59 -11.93 -12.49 -20.24
N GLY A 60 -11.58 -11.63 -21.20
CA GLY A 60 -11.30 -10.22 -20.93
C GLY A 60 -9.82 -9.88 -20.79
N ALA A 61 -8.93 -10.86 -20.92
CA ALA A 61 -7.51 -10.61 -21.07
C ALA A 61 -7.26 -9.68 -22.26
N TRP A 62 -6.45 -8.65 -22.02
CA TRP A 62 -5.93 -7.77 -23.06
C TRP A 62 -4.50 -8.22 -23.43
N GLU A 63 -4.11 -8.00 -24.68
CA GLU A 63 -2.77 -8.39 -25.16
C GLU A 63 -1.71 -7.37 -24.74
N THR A 64 -2.10 -6.11 -24.66
CA THR A 64 -1.26 -4.98 -24.27
C THR A 64 -2.07 -3.99 -23.42
N PRO A 65 -1.45 -3.21 -22.52
CA PRO A 65 -2.16 -2.15 -21.81
C PRO A 65 -2.89 -1.15 -22.72
N ASN A 66 -2.46 -0.97 -23.98
CA ASN A 66 -3.16 -0.13 -24.94
C ASN A 66 -4.56 -0.64 -25.35
N ASP A 67 -4.90 -1.89 -25.00
CA ASP A 67 -6.25 -2.42 -25.20
C ASP A 67 -7.21 -2.02 -24.06
N ILE A 68 -6.69 -1.48 -22.96
CA ILE A 68 -7.49 -1.02 -21.82
C ILE A 68 -8.13 0.31 -22.17
N PRO A 69 -9.45 0.46 -22.01
CA PRO A 69 -10.18 1.69 -22.34
C PRO A 69 -9.61 2.97 -21.72
N TYR A 70 -9.05 2.89 -20.51
CA TYR A 70 -8.34 4.00 -19.89
C TYR A 70 -7.21 4.54 -20.80
N PHE A 71 -6.31 3.68 -21.29
CA PHE A 71 -5.20 4.11 -22.16
C PHE A 71 -5.67 4.55 -23.52
N ILE A 72 -6.70 3.89 -24.10
CA ILE A 72 -7.31 4.32 -25.37
C ILE A 72 -7.83 5.76 -25.22
N ASN A 73 -8.61 6.03 -24.17
CA ASN A 73 -9.17 7.36 -23.90
C ASN A 73 -8.07 8.40 -23.63
N MET A 74 -7.03 8.02 -22.90
CA MET A 74 -5.93 8.94 -22.60
C MET A 74 -5.10 9.25 -23.85
N GLU A 75 -4.83 8.28 -24.73
CA GLU A 75 -4.16 8.51 -26.00
C GLU A 75 -4.98 9.44 -26.91
N GLU A 76 -6.29 9.22 -27.03
CA GLU A 76 -7.19 10.09 -27.82
C GLU A 76 -7.24 11.53 -27.28
N ARG A 77 -7.21 11.70 -25.96
CA ARG A 77 -7.26 13.03 -25.32
C ARG A 77 -5.93 13.77 -25.39
N THR A 78 -4.83 13.04 -25.19
CA THR A 78 -3.51 13.64 -24.98
C THR A 78 -2.63 13.64 -26.24
N GLY A 79 -2.84 12.71 -27.16
CA GLY A 79 -1.91 12.43 -28.26
C GLY A 79 -0.64 11.70 -27.81
N ILE A 80 -0.63 11.14 -26.59
CA ILE A 80 0.48 10.36 -26.03
C ILE A 80 0.20 8.88 -26.27
N HIS A 81 1.08 8.23 -27.02
CA HIS A 81 1.10 6.78 -27.21
C HIS A 81 2.18 6.14 -26.36
N PHE A 82 1.91 4.96 -25.76
CA PHE A 82 2.89 4.20 -25.01
C PHE A 82 3.33 2.93 -25.75
N GLU A 83 4.63 2.74 -25.88
CA GLU A 83 5.24 1.47 -26.27
C GLU A 83 5.61 0.68 -25.01
N TRP A 84 4.94 -0.44 -24.77
CA TRP A 84 5.03 -1.19 -23.53
C TRP A 84 6.02 -2.34 -23.57
N GLU A 85 6.89 -2.39 -22.56
CA GLU A 85 7.48 -3.62 -22.08
C GLU A 85 6.80 -4.01 -20.77
N THR A 86 6.01 -5.11 -20.78
CA THR A 86 5.32 -5.62 -19.60
C THR A 86 6.05 -6.83 -19.04
N ILE A 87 6.19 -6.89 -17.71
CA ILE A 87 6.87 -7.98 -17.03
C ILE A 87 6.13 -8.34 -15.74
N THR A 88 6.22 -9.61 -15.31
CA THR A 88 5.61 -10.05 -14.05
C THR A 88 6.30 -9.39 -12.86
N HIS A 89 5.56 -9.20 -11.76
CA HIS A 89 6.09 -8.63 -10.52
C HIS A 89 7.35 -9.34 -10.02
N THR A 90 7.38 -10.67 -10.11
CA THR A 90 8.51 -11.50 -9.65
C THR A 90 9.79 -11.28 -10.45
N ASN A 91 9.69 -10.87 -11.72
CA ASN A 91 10.83 -10.68 -12.60
C ASN A 91 11.22 -9.19 -12.77
N PHE A 92 10.44 -8.27 -12.18
CA PHE A 92 10.66 -6.83 -12.38
C PHE A 92 12.03 -6.37 -11.91
N ALA A 93 12.44 -6.73 -10.69
CA ALA A 93 13.71 -6.29 -10.12
C ALA A 93 14.92 -6.75 -10.95
N GLU A 94 14.93 -7.99 -11.46
CA GLU A 94 15.98 -8.52 -12.32
C GLU A 94 16.03 -7.78 -13.66
N ARG A 95 14.86 -7.57 -14.29
CA ARG A 95 14.78 -6.86 -15.58
C ARG A 95 15.22 -5.41 -15.45
N PHE A 96 14.71 -4.70 -14.42
CA PHE A 96 15.08 -3.32 -14.18
C PHE A 96 16.58 -3.16 -13.93
N SER A 97 17.18 -4.02 -13.09
CA SER A 97 18.63 -4.03 -12.85
C SER A 97 19.44 -4.26 -14.13
N THR A 98 18.94 -5.10 -15.04
CA THR A 98 19.58 -5.35 -16.35
C THR A 98 19.55 -4.11 -17.24
N LEU A 99 18.40 -3.41 -17.31
CA LEU A 99 18.27 -2.17 -18.07
C LEU A 99 19.16 -1.05 -17.51
N LEU A 100 19.18 -0.93 -16.18
CA LEU A 100 20.02 0.03 -15.48
C LEU A 100 21.52 -0.22 -15.75
N ALA A 101 21.96 -1.48 -15.69
CA ALA A 101 23.35 -1.85 -15.96
C ALA A 101 23.76 -1.66 -17.44
N ALA A 102 22.80 -1.78 -18.35
CA ALA A 102 23.01 -1.57 -19.78
C ALA A 102 22.95 -0.10 -20.20
N ASP A 103 22.53 0.80 -19.28
CA ASP A 103 22.25 2.22 -19.58
C ASP A 103 21.18 2.36 -20.70
N ASP A 104 20.15 1.50 -20.67
CA ASP A 104 19.10 1.35 -21.69
C ASP A 104 17.72 1.40 -21.02
N LEU A 105 17.47 2.47 -20.25
CA LEU A 105 16.20 2.67 -19.55
C LEU A 105 15.11 3.12 -20.54
N PRO A 106 13.83 2.77 -20.28
CA PRO A 106 12.71 3.39 -20.99
C PRO A 106 12.51 4.83 -20.51
N ASP A 107 11.69 5.61 -21.23
CA ASP A 107 11.31 6.96 -20.82
C ASP A 107 10.65 6.97 -19.43
N VAL A 108 9.82 5.95 -19.16
CA VAL A 108 9.00 5.86 -17.94
C VAL A 108 8.99 4.44 -17.38
N VAL A 109 9.05 4.35 -16.06
CA VAL A 109 8.71 3.11 -15.33
C VAL A 109 7.39 3.34 -14.63
N LEU A 110 6.36 2.66 -15.09
CA LEU A 110 5.01 2.72 -14.53
C LEU A 110 4.81 1.52 -13.61
N LYS A 111 4.11 1.76 -12.49
CA LYS A 111 3.94 0.71 -11.47
C LYS A 111 5.28 0.11 -11.06
N ALA A 112 6.20 0.98 -10.70
CA ALA A 112 7.56 0.61 -10.28
C ALA A 112 7.55 -0.10 -8.90
N TYR A 113 6.65 -1.06 -8.74
CA TYR A 113 6.36 -1.78 -7.50
C TYR A 113 7.59 -2.46 -6.87
N GLY A 114 8.54 -2.87 -7.70
CA GLY A 114 9.77 -3.49 -7.24
C GLY A 114 10.89 -2.51 -6.87
N LEU A 115 10.68 -1.19 -7.01
CA LEU A 115 11.66 -0.19 -6.58
C LEU A 115 11.51 0.11 -5.10
N SER A 116 12.54 -0.20 -4.34
CA SER A 116 12.65 0.19 -2.93
C SER A 116 12.93 1.69 -2.78
N ASP A 117 12.71 2.23 -1.58
CA ASP A 117 13.10 3.61 -1.23
C ASP A 117 14.61 3.82 -1.45
N SER A 118 15.43 2.79 -1.18
CA SER A 118 16.88 2.81 -1.45
C SER A 118 17.19 3.01 -2.94
N GLU A 119 16.51 2.28 -3.82
CA GLU A 119 16.70 2.43 -5.26
C GLU A 119 16.22 3.78 -5.75
N LEU A 120 15.07 4.27 -5.28
CA LEU A 120 14.56 5.58 -5.64
C LEU A 120 15.55 6.69 -5.29
N VAL A 121 16.04 6.75 -4.06
CA VAL A 121 16.96 7.80 -3.64
C VAL A 121 18.33 7.66 -4.27
N THR A 122 18.85 6.43 -4.40
CA THR A 122 20.18 6.18 -4.99
C THR A 122 20.20 6.49 -6.48
N GLN A 123 19.24 5.97 -7.23
CA GLN A 123 19.19 6.20 -8.68
C GLN A 123 18.79 7.64 -9.01
N GLY A 124 17.90 8.24 -8.20
CA GLY A 124 17.57 9.66 -8.33
C GLY A 124 18.80 10.56 -8.13
N THR A 125 19.54 10.38 -7.05
CA THR A 125 20.75 11.14 -6.74
C THR A 125 21.85 10.92 -7.78
N ASN A 126 21.94 9.72 -8.36
CA ASN A 126 22.87 9.40 -9.45
C ASN A 126 22.42 9.95 -10.82
N GLY A 127 21.28 10.62 -10.90
CA GLY A 127 20.77 11.26 -12.10
C GLY A 127 20.17 10.29 -13.12
N MET A 128 19.80 9.06 -12.71
CA MET A 128 19.10 8.10 -13.56
C MET A 128 17.61 8.39 -13.62
N PHE A 129 17.06 9.06 -12.59
CA PHE A 129 15.66 9.51 -12.53
C PHE A 129 15.58 11.03 -12.55
N VAL A 130 14.52 11.54 -13.14
CA VAL A 130 14.22 12.97 -13.19
C VAL A 130 13.70 13.42 -11.82
N ASN A 131 14.29 14.50 -11.28
CA ASN A 131 13.69 15.18 -10.15
C ASN A 131 12.41 15.90 -10.63
N VAL A 132 11.24 15.39 -10.21
CA VAL A 132 9.95 15.95 -10.64
C VAL A 132 9.55 17.20 -9.88
N GLU A 133 10.17 17.48 -8.73
CA GLU A 133 9.78 18.58 -7.84
C GLU A 133 9.72 19.96 -8.55
N PRO A 134 10.69 20.35 -9.43
CA PRO A 134 10.63 21.62 -10.14
C PRO A 134 9.45 21.78 -11.12
N TYR A 135 8.82 20.67 -11.50
CA TYR A 135 7.71 20.64 -12.45
C TYR A 135 6.33 20.67 -11.80
N LEU A 136 6.23 20.30 -10.50
CA LEU A 136 4.96 19.98 -9.84
C LEU A 136 3.97 21.15 -9.87
N GLU A 137 4.39 22.34 -9.45
CA GLU A 137 3.50 23.51 -9.35
C GLU A 137 2.92 23.91 -10.70
N THR A 138 3.68 23.72 -11.79
CA THR A 138 3.29 24.15 -13.13
C THR A 138 2.51 23.09 -13.89
N TYR A 139 2.95 21.84 -13.83
CA TYR A 139 2.45 20.76 -14.70
C TYR A 139 1.70 19.66 -13.94
N ALA A 140 1.78 19.63 -12.62
CA ALA A 140 1.01 18.73 -11.77
C ALA A 140 0.29 19.47 -10.63
N PRO A 141 -0.54 20.51 -10.94
CA PRO A 141 -1.15 21.37 -9.92
C PRO A 141 -2.12 20.64 -8.99
N ASP A 142 -2.84 19.63 -9.47
CA ASP A 142 -3.78 18.85 -8.63
C ASP A 142 -3.00 18.01 -7.61
N PHE A 143 -1.99 17.27 -8.06
CA PHE A 143 -1.09 16.53 -7.18
C PHE A 143 -0.38 17.45 -6.18
N TYR A 144 0.20 18.55 -6.67
CA TYR A 144 0.93 19.51 -5.83
C TYR A 144 0.06 20.10 -4.75
N SER A 145 -1.13 20.61 -5.11
CA SER A 145 -2.08 21.20 -4.16
C SER A 145 -2.51 20.20 -3.10
N TYR A 146 -2.85 18.98 -3.52
CA TYR A 146 -3.20 17.92 -2.59
C TYR A 146 -2.06 17.60 -1.60
N CYS A 147 -0.83 17.47 -2.10
CA CYS A 147 0.34 17.20 -1.25
C CYS A 147 0.66 18.35 -0.30
N VAL A 148 0.48 19.61 -0.72
CA VAL A 148 0.68 20.79 0.15
C VAL A 148 -0.40 20.84 1.24
N GLU A 149 -1.66 20.64 0.89
CA GLU A 149 -2.80 20.68 1.83
C GLU A 149 -2.70 19.58 2.90
N ASN A 150 -2.13 18.42 2.54
CA ASN A 150 -1.97 17.27 3.43
C ASN A 150 -0.54 17.10 4.00
N ASP A 151 0.36 18.08 3.79
CA ASP A 151 1.75 18.06 4.28
C ASP A 151 2.55 16.80 3.82
N LEU A 152 2.27 16.30 2.60
CA LEU A 152 2.88 15.06 2.09
C LEU A 152 4.22 15.25 1.40
N LEU A 153 4.53 16.45 0.89
CA LEU A 153 5.77 16.69 0.12
C LEU A 153 7.04 16.32 0.91
N LYS A 154 7.04 16.55 2.22
CA LYS A 154 8.19 16.22 3.08
C LYS A 154 8.47 14.70 3.16
N TYR A 155 7.45 13.86 3.00
CA TYR A 155 7.58 12.40 3.01
C TYR A 155 7.97 11.82 1.64
N LEU A 156 7.72 12.58 0.57
CA LEU A 156 8.07 12.20 -0.80
C LEU A 156 9.49 12.64 -1.18
N ARG A 157 10.02 13.67 -0.48
CA ARG A 157 11.36 14.16 -0.76
C ARG A 157 12.40 13.23 -0.12
N MET A 158 13.23 12.60 -0.97
CA MET A 158 14.30 11.68 -0.58
C MET A 158 15.63 12.22 -1.11
N GLY A 159 16.60 12.43 -0.21
CA GLY A 159 17.82 13.15 -0.56
C GLY A 159 17.52 14.59 -0.98
N ASP A 160 17.87 14.94 -2.20
CA ASP A 160 17.75 16.30 -2.76
C ASP A 160 16.59 16.48 -3.75
N GLY A 161 15.66 15.51 -3.85
CA GLY A 161 14.56 15.60 -4.81
C GLY A 161 13.36 14.69 -4.53
N ILE A 162 12.36 14.84 -5.38
CA ILE A 162 11.21 13.94 -5.51
C ILE A 162 11.37 13.16 -6.82
N TRP A 163 11.46 11.83 -6.72
CA TRP A 163 11.91 10.98 -7.82
C TRP A 163 10.79 10.18 -8.49
N SER A 164 9.56 10.28 -7.96
CA SER A 164 8.43 9.50 -8.42
C SER A 164 7.10 10.17 -8.10
N PHE A 165 6.05 9.72 -8.79
CA PHE A 165 4.67 9.98 -8.42
C PHE A 165 4.14 8.80 -7.61
N PRO A 166 3.58 9.04 -6.41
CA PRO A 166 3.09 8.00 -5.52
C PRO A 166 1.71 7.48 -5.90
N TYR A 167 1.35 6.32 -5.37
CA TYR A 167 -0.03 5.91 -5.18
C TYR A 167 -0.49 6.44 -3.81
N ILE A 168 -1.48 7.32 -3.82
CA ILE A 168 -2.06 7.91 -2.61
C ILE A 168 -3.44 7.31 -2.39
N TYR A 169 -3.66 6.84 -1.16
CA TYR A 169 -4.91 6.24 -0.74
C TYR A 169 -5.46 7.01 0.46
N ASP A 170 -6.30 8.00 0.18
CA ASP A 170 -6.94 8.85 1.21
C ASP A 170 -8.36 8.36 1.51
N SER A 171 -8.44 7.09 1.91
CA SER A 171 -9.68 6.44 2.35
C SER A 171 -9.40 5.50 3.51
N GLU A 172 -9.58 5.97 4.74
CA GLU A 172 -9.42 5.14 5.94
C GLU A 172 -10.36 3.93 5.93
N SER A 173 -11.52 4.07 5.30
CA SER A 173 -12.55 3.05 5.25
C SER A 173 -12.09 1.78 4.54
N ILE A 174 -11.27 1.93 3.51
CA ILE A 174 -10.83 0.84 2.65
C ILE A 174 -9.37 0.45 2.93
N GLN A 175 -8.56 1.37 3.47
CA GLN A 175 -7.12 1.18 3.64
C GLN A 175 -6.74 0.49 4.96
N MET A 176 -7.57 0.60 6.00
CA MET A 176 -7.21 0.10 7.33
C MET A 176 -7.90 -1.23 7.62
N SER A 177 -7.09 -2.24 7.94
CA SER A 177 -7.58 -3.59 8.23
C SER A 177 -8.42 -3.63 9.50
N LYS A 178 -9.54 -4.35 9.44
CA LYS A 178 -10.49 -4.60 10.53
C LYS A 178 -10.84 -6.08 10.55
N ILE A 179 -11.27 -6.56 11.71
CA ILE A 179 -11.92 -7.87 11.78
C ILE A 179 -13.42 -7.72 11.50
N TYR A 180 -13.98 -8.66 10.76
CA TYR A 180 -15.40 -8.76 10.48
C TYR A 180 -15.92 -10.13 10.92
N PHE A 181 -17.09 -10.16 11.59
CA PHE A 181 -17.73 -11.38 12.06
C PHE A 181 -18.97 -11.70 11.24
N ASN A 182 -19.16 -12.96 10.94
CA ASN A 182 -20.39 -13.50 10.37
C ASN A 182 -21.49 -13.48 11.46
N THR A 183 -22.45 -12.59 11.31
CA THR A 183 -23.52 -12.39 12.30
C THR A 183 -24.52 -13.55 12.34
N ASP A 184 -24.74 -14.25 11.20
CA ASP A 184 -25.57 -15.45 11.14
C ASP A 184 -24.95 -16.58 11.99
N TRP A 185 -23.61 -16.71 11.96
CA TRP A 185 -22.91 -17.68 12.79
C TRP A 185 -22.94 -17.33 14.28
N LEU A 186 -22.80 -16.03 14.62
CA LEU A 186 -22.95 -15.60 16.01
C LEU A 186 -24.35 -15.96 16.54
N GLU A 187 -25.39 -15.69 15.76
CA GLU A 187 -26.78 -16.05 16.14
C GLU A 187 -26.95 -17.58 16.25
N ALA A 188 -26.45 -18.35 15.28
CA ALA A 188 -26.57 -19.81 15.26
C ALA A 188 -25.92 -20.48 16.49
N VAL A 189 -24.75 -19.97 16.96
CA VAL A 189 -24.10 -20.51 18.16
C VAL A 189 -24.49 -19.79 19.44
N GLY A 190 -25.41 -18.81 19.38
CA GLY A 190 -25.93 -18.08 20.53
C GLY A 190 -24.90 -17.20 21.25
N LYS A 191 -24.01 -16.58 20.49
CA LYS A 191 -22.97 -15.66 20.99
C LYS A 191 -23.25 -14.23 20.55
N GLU A 192 -22.85 -13.29 21.41
CA GLU A 192 -22.81 -11.87 21.10
C GLU A 192 -21.46 -11.50 20.42
N MET A 193 -21.38 -10.31 19.81
CA MET A 193 -20.15 -9.76 19.26
C MET A 193 -19.08 -9.64 20.37
N PRO A 194 -17.90 -10.26 20.22
CA PRO A 194 -16.90 -10.26 21.28
C PRO A 194 -16.21 -8.90 21.46
N VAL A 195 -15.75 -8.61 22.68
CA VAL A 195 -15.05 -7.38 23.06
C VAL A 195 -13.67 -7.69 23.65
N THR A 196 -13.60 -8.64 24.59
CA THR A 196 -12.33 -9.05 25.24
C THR A 196 -11.70 -10.23 24.54
N LEU A 197 -10.37 -10.41 24.67
CA LEU A 197 -9.66 -11.56 24.11
C LEU A 197 -10.26 -12.90 24.55
N ASP A 198 -10.74 -13.00 25.78
CA ASP A 198 -11.41 -14.21 26.29
C ASP A 198 -12.74 -14.46 25.57
N GLU A 199 -13.52 -13.40 25.28
CA GLU A 199 -14.77 -13.52 24.52
C GLU A 199 -14.50 -13.89 23.07
N TYR A 200 -13.46 -13.33 22.44
CA TYR A 200 -13.00 -13.74 21.10
C TYR A 200 -12.69 -15.24 21.06
N LEU A 201 -11.93 -15.72 22.01
CA LEU A 201 -11.58 -17.13 22.12
C LEU A 201 -12.81 -18.03 22.33
N ASP A 202 -13.75 -17.60 23.16
CA ASP A 202 -15.01 -18.30 23.43
C ASP A 202 -15.93 -18.36 22.20
N VAL A 203 -16.02 -17.28 21.43
CA VAL A 203 -16.75 -17.25 20.17
C VAL A 203 -16.13 -18.17 19.13
N PHE A 204 -14.81 -18.10 18.93
CA PHE A 204 -14.14 -18.95 17.95
C PHE A 204 -14.19 -20.45 18.31
N ARG A 205 -14.16 -20.80 19.60
CA ARG A 205 -14.42 -22.18 20.03
C ARG A 205 -15.85 -22.62 19.73
N ALA A 206 -16.83 -21.72 19.92
CA ALA A 206 -18.21 -22.03 19.58
C ALA A 206 -18.40 -22.25 18.07
N PHE A 207 -17.75 -21.46 17.22
CA PHE A 207 -17.75 -21.67 15.77
C PHE A 207 -17.13 -23.02 15.38
N ARG A 208 -16.00 -23.40 15.97
CA ARG A 208 -15.35 -24.71 15.73
C ARG A 208 -16.19 -25.90 16.17
N ASP A 209 -16.84 -25.78 17.33
CA ASP A 209 -17.48 -26.93 18.01
C ASP A 209 -18.93 -27.17 17.60
N GLN A 210 -19.54 -26.23 16.85
CA GLN A 210 -20.93 -26.28 16.42
C GLN A 210 -21.04 -26.13 14.89
N ASP A 211 -22.13 -26.62 14.31
CA ASP A 211 -22.49 -26.41 12.91
C ASP A 211 -23.03 -24.97 12.75
N ALA A 212 -22.10 -24.02 12.64
CA ALA A 212 -22.42 -22.58 12.66
C ALA A 212 -23.01 -22.11 11.34
N ASN A 213 -22.64 -22.73 10.20
CA ASN A 213 -23.20 -22.45 8.89
C ASN A 213 -24.49 -23.23 8.61
N GLY A 214 -24.84 -24.21 9.45
CA GLY A 214 -26.09 -24.97 9.38
C GLY A 214 -26.18 -25.96 8.22
N ASN A 215 -25.04 -26.35 7.63
CA ASN A 215 -24.98 -27.27 6.51
C ASN A 215 -25.07 -28.76 6.91
N GLY A 216 -24.96 -29.07 8.20
CA GLY A 216 -25.01 -30.40 8.81
C GLY A 216 -23.63 -31.07 8.97
N ASP A 217 -22.53 -30.37 8.71
CA ASP A 217 -21.15 -30.84 8.90
C ASP A 217 -20.34 -29.85 9.77
N PRO A 218 -20.29 -30.02 11.07
CA PRO A 218 -19.55 -29.12 11.97
C PRO A 218 -18.01 -29.24 11.86
N SER A 219 -17.49 -29.93 10.87
CA SER A 219 -16.04 -30.11 10.68
C SER A 219 -15.47 -29.25 9.56
N ASP A 220 -16.29 -28.50 8.83
CA ASP A 220 -15.86 -27.66 7.74
C ASP A 220 -15.78 -26.17 8.08
N GLU A 221 -16.16 -25.78 9.31
CA GLU A 221 -16.05 -24.43 9.82
C GLU A 221 -14.60 -23.99 10.02
N ILE A 222 -14.28 -22.80 9.55
CA ILE A 222 -13.05 -22.07 9.84
C ILE A 222 -13.41 -20.89 10.75
N PRO A 223 -13.15 -20.97 12.08
CA PRO A 223 -13.56 -19.92 13.01
C PRO A 223 -13.00 -18.56 12.65
N LEU A 224 -11.69 -18.46 12.35
CA LEU A 224 -11.02 -17.24 11.91
C LEU A 224 -10.28 -17.51 10.60
N GLY A 225 -10.77 -16.93 9.51
CA GLY A 225 -10.13 -16.94 8.20
C GLY A 225 -8.97 -15.92 8.15
N LEU A 226 -7.82 -16.36 7.70
CA LEU A 226 -6.62 -15.56 7.52
C LEU A 226 -6.07 -15.81 6.11
N SER A 227 -5.69 -14.75 5.40
CA SER A 227 -5.02 -14.84 4.10
C SER A 227 -3.48 -14.90 4.21
N ASP A 228 -2.94 -14.46 5.34
CA ASP A 228 -1.53 -14.55 5.69
C ASP A 228 -1.34 -14.57 7.22
N ALA A 229 -0.12 -14.87 7.66
CA ALA A 229 0.22 -14.96 9.08
C ALA A 229 0.13 -13.60 9.81
N ASP A 230 0.40 -12.50 9.11
CA ASP A 230 0.36 -11.15 9.69
C ASP A 230 -1.06 -10.66 9.95
N ASN A 231 -2.09 -11.26 9.33
CA ASN A 231 -3.48 -10.91 9.60
C ASN A 231 -3.85 -11.15 11.08
N PHE A 232 -3.39 -12.26 11.70
CA PHE A 232 -3.62 -12.51 13.12
C PHE A 232 -3.02 -11.39 13.98
N ILE A 233 -1.79 -11.03 13.68
CA ILE A 233 -1.06 -9.97 14.38
C ILE A 233 -1.78 -8.64 14.18
N SER A 234 -2.22 -8.33 12.96
CA SER A 234 -2.94 -7.07 12.66
C SER A 234 -4.25 -6.91 13.43
N ILE A 235 -4.94 -8.00 13.75
CA ILE A 235 -6.17 -7.97 14.55
C ILE A 235 -5.87 -7.69 16.02
N PHE A 236 -4.87 -8.38 16.60
CA PHE A 236 -4.73 -8.50 18.05
C PHE A 236 -3.59 -7.69 18.65
N ALA A 237 -2.64 -7.20 17.85
CA ALA A 237 -1.46 -6.49 18.35
C ALA A 237 -1.81 -5.29 19.24
N GLY A 238 -2.86 -4.53 18.91
CA GLY A 238 -3.29 -3.38 19.68
C GLY A 238 -3.73 -3.71 21.11
N ALA A 239 -4.28 -4.91 21.33
CA ALA A 239 -4.64 -5.42 22.65
C ALA A 239 -3.41 -5.67 23.55
N TYR A 240 -2.24 -5.83 22.94
CA TYR A 240 -0.95 -5.98 23.60
C TYR A 240 -0.09 -4.70 23.59
N GLY A 241 -0.64 -3.58 23.12
CA GLY A 241 0.08 -2.32 23.02
C GLY A 241 1.12 -2.28 21.90
N LEU A 242 0.97 -3.15 20.91
CA LEU A 242 1.82 -3.22 19.73
C LEU A 242 1.07 -2.68 18.53
N MET A 243 1.74 -1.97 17.64
CA MET A 243 1.10 -1.48 16.42
C MET A 243 2.08 -1.20 15.31
N ASN A 244 1.55 -1.29 14.10
CA ASN A 244 2.16 -0.73 12.92
C ASN A 244 1.60 0.69 12.72
N ARG A 245 2.47 1.70 12.67
CA ARG A 245 2.10 3.10 12.53
C ARG A 245 2.43 3.70 11.18
N GLY A 246 2.45 2.91 10.14
CA GLY A 246 2.73 3.42 8.79
C GLY A 246 2.83 2.33 7.74
N THR A 247 2.69 2.72 6.48
CA THR A 247 2.59 1.81 5.34
C THR A 247 3.85 1.04 5.00
N THR A 248 5.03 1.55 5.38
CA THR A 248 6.31 1.00 4.90
C THR A 248 7.20 0.40 5.97
N ASN A 249 6.80 0.49 7.25
CA ASN A 249 7.65 0.12 8.38
C ASN A 249 6.94 -0.86 9.31
N THR A 250 6.77 -2.10 8.87
CA THR A 250 6.01 -3.15 9.59
C THR A 250 6.62 -3.58 10.91
N TYR A 251 7.88 -3.17 11.21
CA TYR A 251 8.60 -3.58 12.42
C TYR A 251 8.80 -2.46 13.43
N LEU A 252 8.40 -1.23 13.08
CA LEU A 252 8.61 -0.05 13.91
C LEU A 252 7.30 0.43 14.53
N ASP A 253 7.41 0.83 15.78
CA ASP A 253 6.36 1.50 16.53
C ASP A 253 6.98 2.62 17.37
N ALA A 254 6.15 3.55 17.87
CA ALA A 254 6.62 4.51 18.85
C ALA A 254 6.90 3.82 20.18
N ASP A 255 7.95 4.26 20.87
CA ASP A 255 8.22 3.85 22.24
C ASP A 255 7.04 4.28 23.14
N PRO A 256 6.37 3.37 23.86
CA PRO A 256 5.24 3.68 24.72
C PRO A 256 5.59 4.66 25.85
N ASP A 257 6.85 4.77 26.21
CA ASP A 257 7.33 5.70 27.24
C ASP A 257 7.58 7.11 26.69
N ASP A 258 7.56 7.29 25.34
CA ASP A 258 7.67 8.59 24.69
C ASP A 258 6.32 9.06 24.11
N PRO A 259 5.57 9.91 24.83
CA PRO A 259 4.27 10.39 24.36
C PRO A 259 4.36 11.29 23.12
N THR A 260 5.56 11.75 22.72
CA THR A 260 5.74 12.56 21.52
C THR A 260 5.76 11.74 20.25
N GLY A 261 6.00 10.42 20.37
CA GLY A 261 6.14 9.51 19.23
C GLY A 261 7.44 9.71 18.43
N ASN A 262 8.43 10.42 19.00
CA ASN A 262 9.70 10.70 18.33
C ASN A 262 10.77 9.61 18.58
N THR A 263 10.55 8.72 19.55
CA THR A 263 11.41 7.58 19.82
C THR A 263 10.80 6.31 19.20
N LEU A 264 11.58 5.62 18.38
CA LEU A 264 11.17 4.38 17.72
C LEU A 264 11.56 3.16 18.56
N ARG A 265 10.73 2.12 18.49
CA ARG A 265 11.07 0.77 18.95
C ARG A 265 10.88 -0.25 17.84
N PHE A 266 11.63 -1.36 17.92
CA PHE A 266 11.46 -2.52 17.06
C PHE A 266 10.53 -3.52 17.77
N TRP A 267 9.22 -3.45 17.49
CA TRP A 267 8.22 -4.12 18.31
C TRP A 267 8.12 -5.65 18.11
N ARG A 268 8.64 -6.20 16.99
CA ARG A 268 8.65 -7.66 16.78
C ARG A 268 9.50 -8.41 17.79
N GLY A 269 10.41 -7.74 18.48
CA GLY A 269 11.24 -8.30 19.56
C GLY A 269 10.76 -7.98 20.98
N ASP A 270 9.61 -7.33 21.18
CA ASP A 270 9.10 -6.97 22.50
C ASP A 270 8.52 -8.17 23.27
N ASP A 271 8.55 -8.11 24.59
CA ASP A 271 7.92 -9.15 25.44
C ASP A 271 6.40 -9.22 25.19
N ALA A 272 5.75 -8.10 24.86
CA ALA A 272 4.35 -8.09 24.47
C ALA A 272 4.09 -8.89 23.17
N MET A 273 5.04 -8.90 22.23
CA MET A 273 4.97 -9.75 21.03
C MET A 273 5.10 -11.23 21.40
N LYS A 274 5.95 -11.56 22.38
CA LYS A 274 6.05 -12.93 22.90
C LYS A 274 4.71 -13.43 23.44
N ASP A 275 3.99 -12.58 24.19
CA ASP A 275 2.67 -12.93 24.73
C ASP A 275 1.60 -13.05 23.63
N LEU A 276 1.63 -12.17 22.62
CA LEU A 276 0.77 -12.28 21.44
C LEU A 276 1.02 -13.59 20.68
N LEU A 277 2.27 -13.98 20.48
CA LEU A 277 2.63 -15.25 19.83
C LEU A 277 2.17 -16.48 20.62
N LYS A 278 2.13 -16.42 21.96
CA LYS A 278 1.54 -17.49 22.79
C LYS A 278 0.04 -17.62 22.54
N MET A 279 -0.69 -16.50 22.40
CA MET A 279 -2.10 -16.52 22.04
C MET A 279 -2.26 -17.06 20.60
N TYR A 280 -1.43 -16.65 19.66
CA TYR A 280 -1.48 -17.14 18.28
C TYR A 280 -1.26 -18.67 18.23
N LYS A 281 -0.27 -19.17 18.96
CA LYS A 281 -0.05 -20.62 19.13
C LYS A 281 -1.28 -21.33 19.72
N GLN A 282 -1.96 -20.74 20.69
CA GLN A 282 -3.18 -21.31 21.26
C GLN A 282 -4.27 -21.45 20.18
N TYR A 283 -4.48 -20.43 19.33
CA TYR A 283 -5.43 -20.51 18.23
C TYR A 283 -5.07 -21.59 17.20
N TRP A 284 -3.77 -21.73 16.92
CA TRP A 284 -3.26 -22.81 16.08
C TRP A 284 -3.50 -24.19 16.69
N ASP A 285 -3.09 -24.41 17.92
CA ASP A 285 -3.24 -25.70 18.61
C ASP A 285 -4.69 -26.14 18.77
N GLU A 286 -5.58 -25.18 18.95
CA GLU A 286 -7.02 -25.44 19.08
C GLU A 286 -7.75 -25.57 17.73
N GLY A 287 -7.07 -25.36 16.60
CA GLY A 287 -7.68 -25.43 15.28
C GLY A 287 -8.70 -24.32 15.02
N LEU A 288 -8.48 -23.12 15.58
CA LEU A 288 -9.33 -21.95 15.39
C LEU A 288 -8.99 -21.16 14.13
N ILE A 289 -7.85 -21.49 13.52
CA ILE A 289 -7.34 -20.98 12.25
C ILE A 289 -6.93 -22.13 11.35
N SER A 290 -6.86 -21.90 10.06
CA SER A 290 -6.51 -22.96 9.11
C SER A 290 -5.05 -23.39 9.24
N HIS A 291 -4.80 -24.70 9.34
CA HIS A 291 -3.45 -25.27 9.46
C HIS A 291 -2.64 -25.24 8.14
N ASN A 292 -3.24 -24.84 7.02
CA ASN A 292 -2.54 -24.62 5.76
C ASN A 292 -2.03 -23.17 5.58
N LEU A 293 -2.16 -22.32 6.61
CA LEU A 293 -1.83 -20.90 6.55
C LEU A 293 -0.39 -20.62 6.09
N TYR A 294 0.56 -21.49 6.42
CA TYR A 294 1.96 -21.34 6.04
C TYR A 294 2.35 -22.07 4.74
N ASP A 295 1.45 -22.91 4.21
CA ASP A 295 1.70 -23.75 3.03
C ASP A 295 0.88 -23.33 1.81
N ALA A 296 -0.26 -22.65 2.01
CA ALA A 296 -1.15 -22.24 0.94
C ALA A 296 -0.75 -20.88 0.36
N ASP A 297 -1.05 -20.71 -0.92
CA ASP A 297 -0.91 -19.42 -1.58
C ASP A 297 -1.93 -18.41 -1.03
N TYR A 298 -1.50 -17.15 -0.88
CA TYR A 298 -2.33 -16.04 -0.40
C TYR A 298 -3.67 -15.95 -1.15
N TYR A 299 -3.65 -16.04 -2.48
CA TYR A 299 -4.85 -15.91 -3.29
C TYR A 299 -5.84 -17.06 -3.07
N ILE A 300 -5.35 -18.26 -2.78
CA ILE A 300 -6.21 -19.41 -2.45
C ILE A 300 -6.90 -19.19 -1.08
N LEU A 301 -6.15 -18.72 -0.08
CA LEU A 301 -6.72 -18.43 1.23
C LEU A 301 -7.73 -17.27 1.15
N PHE A 302 -7.40 -16.23 0.41
CA PHE A 302 -8.26 -15.06 0.18
C PHE A 302 -9.54 -15.44 -0.57
N ASP A 303 -9.42 -16.22 -1.66
CA ASP A 303 -10.56 -16.67 -2.47
C ASP A 303 -11.54 -17.52 -1.64
N ASN A 304 -11.03 -18.42 -0.83
CA ASN A 304 -11.83 -19.24 0.07
C ASN A 304 -12.65 -18.38 1.06
N MET A 305 -12.12 -17.27 1.54
CA MET A 305 -12.85 -16.35 2.42
C MET A 305 -13.99 -15.62 1.71
N HIS A 306 -13.88 -15.39 0.41
CA HIS A 306 -14.81 -14.56 -0.34
C HIS A 306 -15.97 -15.33 -1.00
N HIS A 307 -15.82 -16.64 -1.22
CA HIS A 307 -16.77 -17.39 -2.06
C HIS A 307 -17.56 -18.47 -1.35
N GLU A 308 -17.23 -18.83 -0.11
CA GLU A 308 -17.89 -19.89 0.64
C GLU A 308 -18.29 -19.42 2.05
N ASP A 309 -19.50 -19.78 2.51
CA ASP A 309 -19.96 -19.54 3.89
C ASP A 309 -19.30 -20.56 4.85
N ARG A 310 -17.97 -20.47 4.96
CA ARG A 310 -17.14 -21.39 5.76
C ARG A 310 -16.31 -20.68 6.84
N HIS A 311 -16.47 -19.35 6.97
CA HIS A 311 -15.71 -18.55 7.92
C HIS A 311 -16.61 -17.85 8.91
N GLY A 312 -16.24 -17.95 10.19
CA GLY A 312 -16.91 -17.22 11.27
C GLY A 312 -16.46 -15.76 11.38
N ALA A 313 -15.21 -15.49 11.08
CA ALA A 313 -14.65 -14.14 11.01
C ALA A 313 -13.44 -14.08 10.07
N HIS A 314 -13.07 -12.90 9.64
CA HIS A 314 -11.82 -12.66 8.87
C HIS A 314 -11.29 -11.24 9.11
N ALA A 315 -9.99 -11.05 8.87
CA ALA A 315 -9.37 -9.73 8.82
C ALA A 315 -9.26 -9.26 7.37
N ALA A 316 -9.71 -8.05 7.09
CA ALA A 316 -9.58 -7.44 5.77
C ALA A 316 -9.68 -5.92 5.83
N TRP A 317 -9.29 -5.25 4.76
CA TRP A 317 -9.53 -3.82 4.56
C TRP A 317 -11.02 -3.55 4.34
N VAL A 318 -11.65 -4.37 3.51
CA VAL A 318 -13.09 -4.33 3.22
C VAL A 318 -13.73 -5.65 3.62
N THR A 319 -15.04 -5.63 3.85
CA THR A 319 -15.79 -6.87 4.09
C THR A 319 -15.80 -7.75 2.84
N VAL A 320 -16.22 -9.01 3.03
CA VAL A 320 -16.35 -9.99 1.94
C VAL A 320 -17.29 -9.49 0.85
N SER A 321 -16.87 -9.57 -0.41
CA SER A 321 -17.64 -9.16 -1.59
C SER A 321 -18.45 -10.28 -2.24
N GLY A 322 -18.47 -11.49 -1.67
CA GLY A 322 -19.19 -12.64 -2.22
C GLY A 322 -20.71 -12.45 -2.26
N GLN A 323 -21.39 -13.02 -3.27
CA GLN A 323 -22.80 -12.87 -3.51
C GLN A 323 -23.66 -13.16 -2.25
N GLY A 324 -24.31 -12.12 -1.70
CA GLY A 324 -25.19 -12.24 -0.55
C GLY A 324 -24.46 -12.43 0.80
N MET A 325 -23.16 -12.20 0.86
CA MET A 325 -22.34 -12.34 2.07
C MET A 325 -22.05 -10.99 2.76
N ILE A 326 -22.12 -9.88 2.02
CA ILE A 326 -21.68 -8.56 2.51
C ILE A 326 -22.44 -8.16 3.77
N ASP A 327 -23.75 -8.32 3.78
CA ASP A 327 -24.63 -7.95 4.91
C ASP A 327 -24.43 -8.85 6.14
N LYS A 328 -23.76 -9.99 5.99
CA LYS A 328 -23.53 -10.94 7.08
C LYS A 328 -22.30 -10.60 7.91
N PHE A 329 -21.31 -9.90 7.31
CA PHE A 329 -20.04 -9.62 7.95
C PHE A 329 -19.98 -8.19 8.46
N ILE A 330 -19.95 -8.05 9.79
CA ILE A 330 -19.96 -6.76 10.48
C ILE A 330 -18.73 -6.66 11.38
N ALA A 331 -18.08 -5.47 11.38
CA ALA A 331 -17.01 -5.18 12.32
C ALA A 331 -17.56 -5.02 13.76
N PRO A 332 -16.81 -5.43 14.80
CA PRO A 332 -17.16 -5.13 16.20
C PRO A 332 -17.33 -3.63 16.45
N ASN A 333 -17.95 -3.28 17.58
CA ASN A 333 -18.11 -1.87 17.97
C ASN A 333 -16.79 -1.20 18.35
N GLU A 334 -15.77 -1.99 18.63
CA GLU A 334 -14.46 -1.54 19.11
C GLU A 334 -13.40 -2.62 18.83
N PRO A 335 -12.09 -2.25 18.73
CA PRO A 335 -11.02 -3.23 18.65
C PRO A 335 -10.93 -4.12 19.89
N PRO A 336 -10.26 -5.30 19.82
CA PRO A 336 -10.13 -6.21 20.96
C PRO A 336 -9.51 -5.55 22.19
N ILE A 337 -10.09 -5.78 23.37
CA ILE A 337 -9.55 -5.36 24.67
C ILE A 337 -8.63 -6.47 25.23
N GLY A 338 -7.40 -6.12 25.56
CA GLY A 338 -6.41 -7.03 26.13
C GLY A 338 -5.58 -6.43 27.26
N PRO A 339 -4.42 -7.04 27.58
CA PRO A 339 -3.58 -6.66 28.72
C PRO A 339 -3.09 -5.21 28.70
N ALA A 340 -2.81 -4.66 27.53
CA ALA A 340 -2.34 -3.28 27.37
C ALA A 340 -3.46 -2.28 27.08
N GLY A 341 -4.72 -2.72 27.11
CA GLY A 341 -5.87 -1.89 26.79
C GLY A 341 -6.44 -2.20 25.41
N GLN A 342 -6.69 -1.15 24.64
CA GLN A 342 -7.44 -1.24 23.41
C GLN A 342 -6.94 -0.20 22.41
N MET A 343 -6.45 -0.66 21.27
CA MET A 343 -5.99 0.20 20.18
C MET A 343 -6.29 -0.45 18.83
N TRP A 344 -6.53 0.39 17.82
CA TRP A 344 -6.55 -0.06 16.44
C TRP A 344 -5.12 -0.23 15.94
N SER A 345 -4.69 -1.46 15.74
CA SER A 345 -3.27 -1.81 15.61
C SER A 345 -2.69 -1.72 14.20
N TYR A 346 -3.52 -1.74 13.17
CA TYR A 346 -3.03 -1.71 11.80
C TYR A 346 -3.48 -0.42 11.11
N ILE A 347 -2.60 0.58 11.18
CA ILE A 347 -2.84 1.92 10.66
C ILE A 347 -1.91 2.16 9.48
N SER A 348 -2.46 2.64 8.38
CA SER A 348 -1.70 3.04 7.21
C SER A 348 -1.69 4.56 7.06
N GLY A 349 -0.57 5.11 6.57
CA GLY A 349 -0.50 6.48 6.07
C GLY A 349 -1.16 6.60 4.69
N LYS A 350 -1.33 7.82 4.20
CA LYS A 350 -1.95 8.09 2.89
C LYS A 350 -1.08 7.64 1.71
N ILE A 351 0.25 7.68 1.85
CA ILE A 351 1.18 7.23 0.80
C ILE A 351 1.26 5.71 0.85
N ALA A 352 0.44 5.05 0.04
CA ALA A 352 0.40 3.59 -0.02
C ALA A 352 1.63 3.00 -0.73
N GLN A 353 2.13 3.69 -1.77
CA GLN A 353 3.32 3.31 -2.53
C GLN A 353 4.00 4.54 -3.12
N LYS A 354 5.30 4.73 -2.86
CA LYS A 354 6.04 5.88 -3.41
C LYS A 354 6.29 5.76 -4.92
N ALA A 355 6.62 4.58 -5.40
CA ALA A 355 7.02 4.34 -6.78
C ALA A 355 5.85 3.94 -7.69
N GLY A 356 4.85 4.79 -7.85
CA GLY A 356 3.77 4.59 -8.82
C GLY A 356 4.23 4.85 -10.26
N LEU A 357 4.90 5.97 -10.49
CA LEU A 357 5.52 6.33 -11.77
C LEU A 357 6.87 6.99 -11.54
N VAL A 358 7.88 6.54 -12.27
CA VAL A 358 9.23 7.11 -12.30
C VAL A 358 9.53 7.56 -13.73
N ILE A 359 10.01 8.81 -13.88
CA ILE A 359 10.50 9.34 -15.17
C ILE A 359 12.00 9.18 -15.18
N THR A 360 12.54 8.55 -16.23
CA THR A 360 13.97 8.30 -16.33
C THR A 360 14.68 9.45 -17.05
N LYS A 361 16.00 9.43 -17.01
CA LYS A 361 16.86 10.40 -17.74
C LYS A 361 16.72 10.31 -19.27
N GLU A 362 16.18 9.21 -19.79
CA GLU A 362 15.99 9.00 -21.23
C GLU A 362 14.77 9.75 -21.76
N CYS A 363 13.84 10.14 -20.89
CA CYS A 363 12.64 10.88 -21.28
C CYS A 363 12.98 12.27 -21.82
N GLU A 364 12.73 12.51 -23.10
CA GLU A 364 13.03 13.80 -23.77
C GLU A 364 12.08 14.92 -23.33
N ASP A 365 10.83 14.57 -22.88
CA ASP A 365 9.83 15.54 -22.40
C ASP A 365 9.27 15.15 -21.02
N PRO A 366 10.06 15.31 -19.95
CA PRO A 366 9.60 14.98 -18.61
C PRO A 366 8.41 15.85 -18.15
N ALA A 367 8.25 17.07 -18.67
CA ALA A 367 7.12 17.94 -18.34
C ALA A 367 5.80 17.36 -18.84
N ALA A 368 5.79 16.75 -20.04
CA ALA A 368 4.60 16.08 -20.56
C ALA A 368 4.21 14.87 -19.70
N MET A 369 5.18 14.08 -19.23
CA MET A 369 4.93 12.94 -18.34
C MET A 369 4.47 13.36 -16.94
N VAL A 370 5.01 14.44 -16.39
CA VAL A 370 4.52 15.05 -15.13
C VAL A 370 3.06 15.50 -15.30
N ALA A 371 2.74 16.16 -16.40
CA ALA A 371 1.36 16.59 -16.69
C ALA A 371 0.42 15.40 -16.93
N TRP A 372 0.89 14.33 -17.57
CA TRP A 372 0.11 13.11 -17.74
C TRP A 372 -0.20 12.46 -16.39
N ALA A 373 0.79 12.37 -15.50
CA ALA A 373 0.59 11.81 -14.16
C ALA A 373 -0.42 12.62 -13.33
N ASN A 374 -0.43 13.95 -13.49
CA ASN A 374 -1.33 14.85 -12.75
C ASN A 374 -2.81 14.48 -12.89
N TYR A 375 -3.24 14.06 -14.09
CA TYR A 375 -4.63 13.70 -14.34
C TYR A 375 -5.17 12.66 -13.36
N ASN A 376 -4.36 11.68 -12.98
CA ASN A 376 -4.76 10.61 -12.06
C ASN A 376 -4.97 11.09 -10.60
N TYR A 377 -4.60 12.33 -10.29
CA TYR A 377 -4.86 12.96 -8.99
C TYR A 377 -6.06 13.91 -9.03
N THR A 378 -6.74 14.02 -10.17
CA THR A 378 -8.06 14.66 -10.27
C THR A 378 -9.15 13.66 -9.90
N GLN A 379 -10.33 14.18 -9.49
CA GLN A 379 -11.48 13.32 -9.20
C GLN A 379 -11.91 12.46 -10.40
N GLN A 380 -11.92 13.04 -11.60
CA GLN A 380 -12.26 12.29 -12.82
C GLN A 380 -11.20 11.26 -13.17
N GLY A 381 -9.92 11.62 -13.02
CA GLY A 381 -8.82 10.67 -13.23
C GLY A 381 -8.88 9.48 -12.26
N ALA A 382 -9.27 9.72 -11.00
CA ALA A 382 -9.52 8.65 -10.04
C ALA A 382 -10.68 7.74 -10.47
N TYR A 383 -11.78 8.31 -10.96
CA TYR A 383 -12.90 7.51 -11.47
C TYR A 383 -12.49 6.68 -12.69
N ASP A 384 -11.86 7.30 -13.68
CA ASP A 384 -11.36 6.60 -14.89
C ASP A 384 -10.38 5.47 -14.50
N TYR A 385 -9.55 5.72 -13.47
CA TYR A 385 -8.58 4.74 -12.98
C TYR A 385 -9.23 3.55 -12.26
N PHE A 386 -10.17 3.80 -11.34
CA PHE A 386 -10.75 2.77 -10.48
C PHE A 386 -12.02 2.14 -11.06
N LEU A 387 -12.84 2.92 -11.76
CA LEU A 387 -14.19 2.54 -12.17
C LEU A 387 -14.32 2.39 -13.68
N GLY A 388 -13.41 2.97 -14.46
CA GLY A 388 -13.35 2.84 -15.90
C GLY A 388 -14.14 3.93 -16.63
N ILE A 389 -15.24 3.58 -17.35
CA ILE A 389 -15.94 4.49 -18.26
C ILE A 389 -17.33 4.83 -17.72
N GLU A 390 -17.59 6.13 -17.50
CA GLU A 390 -18.90 6.61 -17.08
C GLU A 390 -19.97 6.28 -18.15
N GLY A 391 -21.09 5.73 -17.68
CA GLY A 391 -22.20 5.27 -18.52
C GLY A 391 -22.03 3.86 -19.06
N GLU A 392 -20.85 3.24 -18.94
CA GLU A 392 -20.59 1.86 -19.32
C GLU A 392 -20.31 0.99 -18.10
N SER A 393 -19.15 1.17 -17.44
CA SER A 393 -18.75 0.38 -16.26
C SER A 393 -19.28 0.96 -14.95
N TYR A 394 -19.46 2.27 -14.86
CA TYR A 394 -20.06 2.92 -13.71
C TYR A 394 -21.00 4.06 -14.12
N ILE A 395 -21.82 4.49 -13.19
CA ILE A 395 -22.67 5.70 -13.27
C ILE A 395 -22.49 6.52 -12.00
N ILE A 396 -22.85 7.80 -12.07
CA ILE A 396 -23.02 8.66 -10.90
C ILE A 396 -24.53 8.81 -10.67
N ASP A 397 -25.01 8.43 -9.47
CA ASP A 397 -26.43 8.49 -9.14
C ASP A 397 -26.90 9.93 -8.81
N GLU A 398 -28.19 10.08 -8.48
CA GLU A 398 -28.80 11.38 -8.18
C GLU A 398 -28.22 12.04 -6.91
N ASP A 399 -27.62 11.26 -6.01
CA ASP A 399 -26.99 11.72 -4.77
C ASP A 399 -25.48 12.03 -4.99
N GLY A 400 -24.95 11.78 -6.19
CA GLY A 400 -23.57 12.00 -6.56
C GLY A 400 -22.63 10.83 -6.23
N HIS A 401 -23.17 9.67 -5.89
CA HIS A 401 -22.37 8.48 -5.60
C HIS A 401 -22.09 7.68 -6.88
N THR A 402 -20.88 7.16 -6.97
CA THR A 402 -20.50 6.24 -8.03
C THR A 402 -21.13 4.87 -7.80
N GLN A 403 -21.62 4.22 -8.84
CA GLN A 403 -22.15 2.86 -8.79
C GLN A 403 -21.67 2.06 -9.99
N LEU A 404 -21.18 0.84 -9.75
CA LEU A 404 -20.88 -0.09 -10.83
C LEU A 404 -22.17 -0.54 -11.53
N THR A 405 -22.15 -0.61 -12.84
CA THR A 405 -23.31 -1.01 -13.63
C THR A 405 -23.52 -2.52 -13.61
N ASP A 406 -24.68 -2.98 -14.10
CA ASP A 406 -24.95 -4.41 -14.28
C ASP A 406 -23.93 -5.10 -15.22
N LEU A 407 -23.29 -4.33 -16.11
CA LEU A 407 -22.22 -4.87 -16.96
C LEU A 407 -21.03 -5.35 -16.13
N ILE A 408 -20.82 -4.78 -14.96
CA ILE A 408 -19.77 -5.17 -14.02
C ILE A 408 -20.34 -6.12 -12.96
N ASN A 409 -21.42 -5.73 -12.26
CA ASN A 409 -21.96 -6.47 -11.11
C ASN A 409 -22.65 -7.79 -11.52
N ASN A 410 -23.28 -7.82 -12.69
CA ASN A 410 -24.02 -8.98 -13.22
C ASN A 410 -23.55 -9.32 -14.63
N ASN A 411 -22.23 -9.43 -14.80
CA ASN A 411 -21.62 -9.58 -16.12
C ASN A 411 -22.24 -10.72 -16.95
N PRO A 412 -22.70 -10.43 -18.19
CA PRO A 412 -23.40 -11.44 -19.01
C PRO A 412 -22.53 -12.61 -19.46
N ASP A 413 -21.21 -12.46 -19.43
CA ASP A 413 -20.25 -13.52 -19.77
C ASP A 413 -19.87 -14.37 -18.54
N GLY A 414 -20.48 -14.09 -17.36
CA GLY A 414 -20.28 -14.84 -16.13
C GLY A 414 -18.95 -14.53 -15.43
N MET A 415 -18.36 -13.36 -15.71
CA MET A 415 -17.16 -12.90 -15.02
C MET A 415 -17.48 -12.42 -13.61
N THR A 416 -16.51 -12.56 -12.72
CA THR A 416 -16.57 -11.89 -11.40
C THR A 416 -16.46 -10.38 -11.57
N VAL A 417 -16.84 -9.61 -10.55
CA VAL A 417 -16.73 -8.14 -10.55
C VAL A 417 -15.29 -7.71 -10.87
N ASP A 418 -14.30 -8.35 -10.24
CA ASP A 418 -12.88 -8.05 -10.49
C ASP A 418 -12.46 -8.35 -11.94
N GLN A 419 -12.89 -9.48 -12.50
CA GLN A 419 -12.62 -9.81 -13.91
C GLN A 419 -13.30 -8.84 -14.88
N ALA A 420 -14.50 -8.40 -14.55
CA ALA A 420 -15.26 -7.47 -15.39
C ALA A 420 -14.66 -6.06 -15.34
N ILE A 421 -14.30 -5.57 -14.15
CA ILE A 421 -13.72 -4.23 -13.99
C ILE A 421 -12.33 -4.12 -14.63
N LEU A 422 -11.55 -5.20 -14.66
CA LEU A 422 -10.27 -5.27 -15.38
C LEU A 422 -10.37 -4.87 -16.85
N ARG A 423 -11.54 -4.99 -17.46
CA ARG A 423 -11.74 -4.60 -18.86
C ARG A 423 -11.84 -3.10 -19.06
N TYR A 424 -12.08 -2.33 -18.01
CA TYR A 424 -12.42 -0.90 -18.11
C TYR A 424 -11.45 0.00 -17.33
N SER A 425 -10.80 -0.51 -16.29
CA SER A 425 -10.04 0.26 -15.34
C SER A 425 -8.60 -0.22 -15.16
N LEU A 426 -7.75 0.62 -14.58
CA LEU A 426 -6.36 0.26 -14.23
C LEU A 426 -6.23 -0.36 -12.85
N TYR A 427 -7.26 -0.23 -12.00
CA TYR A 427 -7.18 -0.64 -10.60
C TYR A 427 -6.61 -2.05 -10.38
N PRO A 428 -7.06 -3.08 -11.10
CA PRO A 428 -6.54 -4.42 -10.91
C PRO A 428 -5.06 -4.60 -11.32
N LEU A 429 -4.46 -3.64 -12.00
CA LEU A 429 -3.02 -3.62 -12.27
C LEU A 429 -2.20 -3.09 -11.08
N GLY A 430 -2.86 -2.61 -10.00
CA GLY A 430 -2.27 -2.16 -8.74
C GLY A 430 -1.54 -0.81 -8.83
N TYR A 431 -0.75 -0.52 -7.88
CA TYR A 431 -0.10 0.74 -7.48
C TYR A 431 0.49 1.62 -8.60
N ASN A 432 -0.35 2.24 -9.42
CA ASN A 432 0.02 3.28 -10.38
C ASN A 432 -0.13 4.66 -9.72
N PRO A 433 0.41 5.74 -10.30
CA PRO A 433 0.21 7.07 -9.76
C PRO A 433 -1.28 7.41 -9.77
N SER A 434 -1.85 7.64 -8.61
CA SER A 434 -3.26 8.01 -8.49
C SER A 434 -3.60 8.48 -7.08
N LEU A 435 -4.74 9.14 -6.95
CA LEU A 435 -5.36 9.52 -5.68
C LEU A 435 -6.71 8.80 -5.55
N ALA A 436 -6.78 7.84 -4.63
CA ALA A 436 -8.02 7.22 -4.22
C ALA A 436 -8.58 7.90 -2.96
N THR A 437 -9.84 8.30 -3.00
CA THR A 437 -10.53 8.93 -1.86
C THR A 437 -11.83 8.18 -1.56
N ASP A 438 -12.46 8.49 -0.42
CA ASP A 438 -13.78 7.94 -0.09
C ASP A 438 -14.82 8.19 -1.21
N GLU A 439 -14.76 9.35 -1.89
CA GLU A 439 -15.67 9.67 -3.00
C GLU A 439 -15.57 8.67 -4.15
N THR A 440 -14.39 8.09 -4.37
CA THR A 440 -14.17 7.10 -5.42
C THR A 440 -14.95 5.81 -5.17
N PHE A 441 -15.18 5.45 -3.90
CA PHE A 441 -15.71 4.15 -3.50
C PHE A 441 -17.13 4.17 -2.92
N LYS A 442 -17.75 5.35 -2.74
CA LYS A 442 -19.07 5.51 -2.11
C LYS A 442 -20.20 4.67 -2.73
N GLY A 443 -20.09 4.32 -4.00
CA GLY A 443 -21.07 3.47 -4.67
C GLY A 443 -20.80 1.97 -4.58
N GLY A 444 -19.66 1.56 -4.00
CA GLY A 444 -19.34 0.15 -3.81
C GLY A 444 -20.15 -0.47 -2.66
N GLU A 445 -20.67 -1.69 -2.85
CA GLU A 445 -21.45 -2.38 -1.81
C GLU A 445 -20.66 -2.55 -0.49
N THR A 446 -19.35 -2.80 -0.59
CA THR A 446 -18.47 -3.02 0.57
C THR A 446 -18.08 -1.73 1.29
N TYR A 447 -18.22 -0.57 0.63
CA TYR A 447 -17.77 0.71 1.18
C TYR A 447 -18.48 1.06 2.49
N TRP A 448 -19.81 0.98 2.53
CA TRP A 448 -20.60 1.40 3.68
C TRP A 448 -20.35 0.52 4.91
N THR A 449 -20.19 -0.79 4.73
CA THR A 449 -19.85 -1.71 5.83
C THR A 449 -18.43 -1.44 6.34
N SER A 450 -17.52 -1.13 5.45
CA SER A 450 -16.14 -0.76 5.80
C SER A 450 -16.06 0.59 6.49
N LEU A 451 -16.84 1.59 6.04
CA LEU A 451 -16.96 2.90 6.67
C LEU A 451 -17.52 2.77 8.09
N GLU A 452 -18.60 2.02 8.30
CA GLU A 452 -19.19 1.80 9.62
C GLU A 452 -18.18 1.17 10.59
N GLY A 453 -17.42 0.17 10.13
CA GLY A 453 -16.34 -0.44 10.92
C GLY A 453 -15.22 0.56 11.25
N THR A 454 -14.86 1.42 10.30
CA THR A 454 -13.87 2.49 10.48
C THR A 454 -14.33 3.51 11.51
N GLU A 455 -15.56 3.99 11.42
CA GLU A 455 -16.15 4.93 12.40
C GLU A 455 -16.11 4.36 13.81
N ARG A 456 -16.38 3.05 13.98
CA ARG A 456 -16.32 2.35 15.28
C ARG A 456 -14.89 2.26 15.82
N PHE A 457 -13.89 2.05 14.96
CA PHE A 457 -12.49 1.86 15.36
C PHE A 457 -11.70 3.18 15.45
N SER A 458 -12.11 4.22 14.73
CA SER A 458 -11.41 5.53 14.69
C SER A 458 -11.12 6.15 16.06
N PRO A 459 -11.98 6.04 17.11
CA PRO A 459 -11.67 6.56 18.45
C PRO A 459 -10.46 5.88 19.11
N TYR A 460 -10.01 4.74 18.60
CA TYR A 460 -8.92 3.93 19.13
C TYR A 460 -7.63 4.03 18.30
N LYS A 461 -7.59 4.96 17.34
CA LYS A 461 -6.38 5.27 16.57
C LYS A 461 -5.32 5.90 17.48
N PRO A 462 -4.03 5.61 17.26
CA PRO A 462 -2.96 6.34 17.92
C PRO A 462 -2.94 7.79 17.45
N GLU A 463 -2.50 8.71 18.33
CA GLU A 463 -2.33 10.13 17.97
C GLU A 463 -1.22 10.33 16.93
N VAL A 464 -0.18 9.49 16.97
CA VAL A 464 0.96 9.55 16.05
C VAL A 464 0.84 8.44 15.02
N VAL A 465 0.70 8.85 13.76
CA VAL A 465 0.75 7.97 12.57
C VAL A 465 1.80 8.54 11.63
N TRP A 466 2.72 7.71 11.16
CA TRP A 466 3.71 8.13 10.18
C TRP A 466 3.24 7.83 8.76
N GLU A 467 3.49 8.77 7.88
CA GLU A 467 3.63 8.47 6.47
C GLU A 467 4.96 7.73 6.24
N ALA A 468 5.28 7.38 5.01
CA ALA A 468 6.56 6.76 4.71
C ALA A 468 7.73 7.68 5.09
N ILE A 469 8.53 7.33 6.12
CA ILE A 469 9.67 8.13 6.59
C ILE A 469 10.70 8.28 5.45
N PRO A 470 11.05 9.51 5.03
CA PRO A 470 12.00 9.73 3.96
C PRO A 470 13.44 9.40 4.39
N LEU A 471 14.17 8.69 3.56
CA LEU A 471 15.51 8.21 3.85
C LEU A 471 16.56 8.99 3.04
N SER A 472 17.74 9.19 3.62
CA SER A 472 18.95 9.50 2.88
C SER A 472 19.49 8.24 2.17
N VAL A 473 20.45 8.40 1.26
CA VAL A 473 21.10 7.27 0.57
C VAL A 473 21.72 6.30 1.58
N ASP A 474 22.51 6.80 2.53
CA ASP A 474 23.21 5.97 3.53
C ASP A 474 22.21 5.20 4.43
N GLN A 475 21.12 5.83 4.84
CA GLN A 475 20.07 5.19 5.64
C GLN A 475 19.33 4.11 4.82
N ALA A 476 19.00 4.42 3.58
CA ALA A 476 18.32 3.51 2.69
C ALA A 476 19.18 2.28 2.35
N GLU A 477 20.49 2.45 2.15
CA GLU A 477 21.43 1.33 1.97
C GLU A 477 21.52 0.45 3.23
N THR A 478 21.61 1.06 4.42
CA THR A 478 21.64 0.33 5.70
C THR A 478 20.37 -0.49 5.90
N ILE A 479 19.21 0.10 5.66
CA ILE A 479 17.90 -0.55 5.80
C ILE A 479 17.77 -1.69 4.79
N SER A 480 18.15 -1.46 3.53
CA SER A 480 18.10 -2.49 2.48
C SER A 480 19.00 -3.70 2.81
N PHE A 481 20.15 -3.44 3.42
CA PHE A 481 21.06 -4.51 3.84
C PHE A 481 20.49 -5.38 4.95
N CYS A 482 19.83 -4.78 5.95
CA CYS A 482 19.30 -5.49 7.12
C CYS A 482 17.93 -6.14 6.84
N ARG A 483 17.10 -5.54 6.00
CA ARG A 483 15.68 -5.86 5.88
C ARG A 483 15.41 -7.32 5.52
N GLY A 484 16.07 -7.83 4.50
CA GLY A 484 15.85 -9.22 4.04
C GLY A 484 16.19 -10.27 5.10
N ASP A 485 17.28 -10.06 5.83
CA ASP A 485 17.68 -10.97 6.91
C ASP A 485 16.72 -10.87 8.11
N LEU A 486 16.24 -9.67 8.45
CA LEU A 486 15.22 -9.47 9.50
C LEU A 486 13.90 -10.14 9.13
N GLU A 487 13.42 -9.96 7.90
CA GLU A 487 12.20 -10.61 7.39
C GLU A 487 12.30 -12.14 7.47
N ALA A 488 13.44 -12.70 7.06
CA ALA A 488 13.67 -14.14 7.12
C ALA A 488 13.68 -14.67 8.55
N VAL A 489 14.35 -13.98 9.48
CA VAL A 489 14.39 -14.36 10.91
C VAL A 489 13.00 -14.29 11.53
N ILE A 490 12.25 -13.22 11.30
CA ILE A 490 10.89 -13.04 11.82
C ILE A 490 9.99 -14.17 11.32
N ALA A 491 9.93 -14.38 10.01
CA ALA A 491 9.07 -15.41 9.42
C ALA A 491 9.42 -16.81 9.91
N GLU A 492 10.72 -17.13 10.00
CA GLU A 492 11.19 -18.43 10.47
C GLU A 492 10.81 -18.69 11.93
N TYR A 493 11.14 -17.76 12.83
CA TYR A 493 10.93 -17.98 14.26
C TYR A 493 9.46 -17.87 14.68
N GLU A 494 8.72 -16.88 14.17
CA GLU A 494 7.29 -16.76 14.44
C GLU A 494 6.53 -17.99 13.93
N GLY A 495 6.84 -18.47 12.72
CA GLY A 495 6.28 -19.71 12.20
C GLY A 495 6.60 -20.94 13.06
N LYS A 496 7.85 -21.09 13.54
CA LYS A 496 8.23 -22.17 14.46
C LYS A 496 7.53 -22.10 15.81
N PHE A 497 7.35 -20.89 16.34
CA PHE A 497 6.66 -20.65 17.61
C PHE A 497 5.18 -20.99 17.50
N VAL A 498 4.50 -20.48 16.49
CA VAL A 498 3.06 -20.70 16.29
C VAL A 498 2.75 -22.17 16.00
N THR A 499 3.54 -22.82 15.16
CA THR A 499 3.32 -24.24 14.81
C THR A 499 3.83 -25.21 15.91
N GLY A 500 4.50 -24.69 16.95
CA GLY A 500 5.02 -25.50 18.06
C GLY A 500 6.28 -26.32 17.73
N VAL A 501 6.94 -26.04 16.60
CA VAL A 501 8.24 -26.64 16.25
C VAL A 501 9.31 -26.22 17.24
N LEU A 502 9.20 -25.01 17.79
CA LEU A 502 10.07 -24.47 18.83
C LEU A 502 9.18 -23.88 19.95
N ASP A 503 9.48 -24.25 21.21
CA ASP A 503 8.81 -23.64 22.36
C ASP A 503 9.19 -22.16 22.46
N ILE A 504 8.18 -21.30 22.68
CA ILE A 504 8.38 -19.85 22.68
C ILE A 504 9.29 -19.40 23.84
N ASP A 505 9.11 -19.96 25.03
CA ASP A 505 9.90 -19.57 26.19
C ASP A 505 11.35 -20.04 26.09
N GLU A 506 11.57 -21.22 25.52
CA GLU A 506 12.90 -21.79 25.29
C GLU A 506 13.65 -21.12 24.15
N GLY A 507 12.94 -20.72 23.05
CA GLY A 507 13.52 -20.15 21.84
C GLY A 507 13.63 -18.63 21.83
N TRP A 508 13.03 -17.92 22.79
CA TRP A 508 12.93 -16.45 22.73
C TRP A 508 14.29 -15.74 22.81
N GLU A 509 15.20 -16.19 23.64
CA GLU A 509 16.56 -15.62 23.73
C GLU A 509 17.34 -15.82 22.42
N GLU A 510 17.18 -16.99 21.78
CA GLU A 510 17.79 -17.26 20.48
C GLU A 510 17.21 -16.37 19.40
N TYR A 511 15.88 -16.21 19.35
CA TYR A 511 15.21 -15.28 18.44
C TYR A 511 15.74 -13.85 18.58
N GLN A 512 15.86 -13.33 19.80
CA GLN A 512 16.44 -12.02 20.07
C GLN A 512 17.86 -11.90 19.52
N ALA A 513 18.70 -12.91 19.75
CA ALA A 513 20.07 -12.94 19.25
C ALA A 513 20.15 -12.97 17.71
N GLN A 514 19.21 -13.67 17.05
CA GLN A 514 19.13 -13.70 15.58
C GLN A 514 18.64 -12.37 15.00
N LEU A 515 17.67 -11.69 15.62
CA LEU A 515 17.27 -10.34 15.23
C LEU A 515 18.45 -9.35 15.34
N ASP A 516 19.23 -9.43 16.41
CA ASP A 516 20.42 -8.57 16.56
C ASP A 516 21.50 -8.91 15.52
N ALA A 517 21.71 -10.19 15.22
CA ALA A 517 22.64 -10.62 14.17
C ALA A 517 22.18 -10.21 12.76
N ALA A 518 20.88 -10.13 12.51
CA ALA A 518 20.27 -9.65 11.27
C ALA A 518 20.28 -8.12 11.12
N GLY A 519 20.84 -7.38 12.10
CA GLY A 519 21.01 -5.92 12.00
C GLY A 519 19.86 -5.08 12.56
N ARG A 520 19.05 -5.63 13.51
CA ARG A 520 17.93 -4.91 14.15
C ARG A 520 18.31 -3.52 14.66
N GLN A 521 19.50 -3.39 15.28
CA GLN A 521 19.95 -2.12 15.85
C GLN A 521 20.30 -1.10 14.77
N ASP A 522 20.97 -1.53 13.71
CA ASP A 522 21.32 -0.66 12.58
C ASP A 522 20.06 -0.21 11.82
N TYR A 523 19.09 -1.14 11.64
CA TYR A 523 17.79 -0.84 11.05
C TYR A 523 17.02 0.20 11.86
N LEU A 524 16.91 0.01 13.18
CA LEU A 524 16.22 0.92 14.08
C LEU A 524 16.90 2.29 14.12
N GLN A 525 18.25 2.33 14.19
CA GLN A 525 19.01 3.58 14.23
C GLN A 525 18.84 4.37 12.94
N ALA A 526 18.89 3.73 11.77
CA ALA A 526 18.73 4.40 10.49
C ALA A 526 17.37 5.10 10.38
N TYR A 527 16.29 4.44 10.80
CA TYR A 527 14.97 5.06 10.83
C TYR A 527 14.82 6.14 11.91
N GLN A 528 15.45 5.97 13.09
CA GLN A 528 15.44 7.00 14.13
C GLN A 528 16.12 8.29 13.64
N GLU A 529 17.29 8.16 13.01
CA GLU A 529 18.00 9.30 12.44
C GLU A 529 17.20 9.99 11.32
N ALA A 530 16.46 9.20 10.52
CA ALA A 530 15.58 9.76 9.48
C ALA A 530 14.40 10.52 10.11
N LEU A 531 13.77 9.97 11.14
CA LEU A 531 12.68 10.63 11.87
C LEU A 531 13.15 11.91 12.57
N ASP A 532 14.32 11.86 13.20
CA ASP A 532 14.94 13.03 13.86
C ASP A 532 15.23 14.18 12.87
N ALA A 533 15.60 13.83 11.64
CA ALA A 533 15.87 14.81 10.58
C ALA A 533 14.60 15.48 10.03
N MET A 534 13.42 14.88 10.23
CA MET A 534 12.12 15.46 9.84
C MET A 534 11.58 16.46 10.86
N ASN A 535 11.93 16.30 12.15
CA ASN A 535 11.47 17.11 13.28
C ASN A 535 12.42 18.28 13.56
#